data_5ff20d2bb12b5719b44a349cff970950
#
_entry.id   5ff20d2bb12b5719b44a349cff970950
#
_cell.length_a   1.000
_cell.length_b   1.000
_cell.length_c   1.000
_cell.angle_alpha   90.00
_cell.angle_beta   90.00
_cell.angle_gamma   90.00
#
_symmetry.space_group_name_H-M   'P 1'
#
loop_
_entity.id
_entity.type
_entity.pdbx_description
1 polymer ?
#
loop_
_entity_poly.entity_id
_entity_poly.type
_entity_poly.pdbx_seq_one_letter_code
_entity_poly.pdbx_strand_id
1 'polypeptide(L)'
;GLYKCKNTSIAXQPLELEEKIMYEMKPEYYTGIAQIDEEHKKLFEIADEAYELYKNEFIPDKYDHIAKILNELRDYTKIHFQHEEEYMKNINYKGMFMQKVQHDQFCQKLDELDLEHLDENSEEVIQEVLTFLTDWLVHHILETDKKIAE
;
A
#
# COMPACT_ATOMS: atom_id res chain seq x y z
N GLY A 1 -33.90 27.10 -16.51
CA GLY A 1 -32.99 27.29 -15.46
C GLY A 1 -32.94 26.19 -14.42
N LEU A 2 -34.05 25.55 -14.16
CA LEU A 2 -34.08 24.56 -13.10
C LEU A 2 -33.19 23.38 -13.40
N TYR A 3 -33.08 23.04 -14.64
CA TYR A 3 -32.34 21.85 -15.03
C TYR A 3 -30.86 21.98 -14.85
N LYS A 4 -30.35 23.19 -14.95
CA LYS A 4 -28.93 23.41 -14.87
C LYS A 4 -28.38 23.11 -13.49
N CYS A 5 -29.13 23.48 -12.48
CA CYS A 5 -28.69 23.23 -11.12
C CYS A 5 -28.58 21.75 -10.82
N LYS A 6 -29.48 21.01 -11.37
CA LYS A 6 -29.47 19.56 -11.14
C LYS A 6 -28.28 18.91 -11.77
N ASN A 7 -27.94 19.35 -12.96
CA ASN A 7 -26.81 18.75 -13.65
C ASN A 7 -25.51 19.02 -12.92
N THR A 8 -25.43 20.18 -12.31
CA THR A 8 -24.21 20.54 -11.60
C THR A 8 -23.97 19.63 -10.40
N SER A 9 -25.05 19.34 -9.66
CA SER A 9 -24.87 18.53 -8.47
C SER A 9 -24.51 17.08 -8.81
N ILE A 10 -24.94 16.60 -9.96
CA ILE A 10 -24.63 15.24 -10.36
C ILE A 10 -23.15 15.08 -10.60
N ALA A 11 -22.54 16.08 -11.15
CA ALA A 11 -21.12 15.99 -11.47
C ALA A 11 -20.22 15.74 -10.27
N UNK A 12 -20.59 16.15 -9.39
CA UNK A 12 -19.85 16.12 -8.31
C UNK A 12 -19.71 14.90 -7.62
N GLN A 13 -20.54 14.29 -7.64
CA GLN A 13 -20.55 13.05 -6.87
C GLN A 13 -19.51 12.06 -7.34
N PRO A 14 -19.39 11.85 -8.65
CA PRO A 14 -18.36 10.92 -9.09
C PRO A 14 -16.96 11.29 -8.62
N LEU A 15 -16.67 12.57 -8.54
CA LEU A 15 -15.36 12.98 -8.07
C LEU A 15 -15.15 12.61 -6.60
N GLU A 16 -16.20 12.77 -5.81
CA GLU A 16 -16.09 12.42 -4.40
C GLU A 16 -15.85 10.93 -4.21
N LEU A 17 -16.48 10.11 -5.03
CA LEU A 17 -16.28 8.68 -4.94
C LEU A 17 -14.85 8.29 -5.31
N GLU A 18 -14.30 8.95 -6.29
CA GLU A 18 -12.92 8.64 -6.68
C GLU A 18 -11.92 8.98 -5.60
N GLU A 19 -12.22 9.97 -4.78
CA GLU A 19 -11.32 10.36 -3.71
C GLU A 19 -11.36 9.42 -2.52
N LYS A 20 -12.37 8.57 -2.44
CA LYS A 20 -12.55 7.75 -1.26
C LYS A 20 -11.50 6.67 -1.09
N ILE A 21 -11.05 6.07 -2.20
CA ILE A 21 -10.14 4.95 -2.13
C ILE A 21 -8.83 5.32 -2.79
N MET A 22 -7.81 5.53 -1.97
CA MET A 22 -6.49 5.90 -2.47
C MET A 22 -5.68 4.67 -2.85
N TYR A 23 -5.71 3.65 -2.00
CA TYR A 23 -4.96 2.43 -2.21
C TYR A 23 -5.94 1.28 -2.38
N GLU A 24 -6.04 0.78 -3.61
CA GLU A 24 -6.97 -0.31 -3.85
C GLU A 24 -6.37 -1.27 -4.87
N MET A 25 -6.73 -2.53 -4.72
CA MET A 25 -6.29 -3.57 -5.64
C MET A 25 -7.01 -3.39 -6.97
N LYS A 26 -6.25 -3.22 -8.03
CA LYS A 26 -6.81 -3.03 -9.37
C LYS A 26 -6.64 -4.29 -10.20
N PRO A 27 -7.47 -4.47 -11.24
CA PRO A 27 -7.37 -5.71 -12.03
C PRO A 27 -5.99 -5.99 -12.58
N GLU A 28 -5.25 -4.97 -12.98
CA GLU A 28 -3.93 -5.19 -13.56
C GLU A 28 -2.90 -5.63 -12.53
N TYR A 29 -3.22 -5.56 -11.24
CA TYR A 29 -2.30 -5.98 -10.19
C TYR A 29 -2.34 -7.47 -9.89
N TYR A 30 -3.35 -8.17 -10.39
CA TYR A 30 -3.52 -9.58 -10.06
C TYR A 30 -2.51 -10.45 -10.79
N THR A 31 -1.84 -11.32 -10.05
CA THR A 31 -0.89 -12.27 -10.62
C THR A 31 -1.55 -13.57 -11.06
N GLY A 32 -2.69 -13.86 -10.49
CA GLY A 32 -3.33 -15.14 -10.68
C GLY A 32 -2.94 -16.18 -9.65
N ILE A 33 -1.97 -15.85 -8.79
CA ILE A 33 -1.58 -16.72 -7.69
C ILE A 33 -2.37 -16.29 -6.47
N ALA A 34 -3.31 -17.12 -6.05
CA ALA A 34 -4.33 -16.72 -5.09
C ALA A 34 -3.74 -16.15 -3.81
N GLN A 35 -2.77 -16.83 -3.23
CA GLN A 35 -2.21 -16.38 -1.96
C GLN A 35 -1.50 -15.04 -2.12
N ILE A 36 -0.73 -14.88 -3.17
CA ILE A 36 -0.01 -13.64 -3.40
C ILE A 36 -0.99 -12.48 -3.61
N ASP A 37 -2.03 -12.72 -4.39
CA ASP A 37 -3.02 -11.68 -4.66
C ASP A 37 -3.76 -11.28 -3.39
N GLU A 38 -4.12 -12.24 -2.56
CA GLU A 38 -4.77 -11.94 -1.29
C GLU A 38 -3.88 -11.08 -0.40
N GLU A 39 -2.61 -11.39 -0.36
CA GLU A 39 -1.70 -10.64 0.48
C GLU A 39 -1.45 -9.26 -0.08
N HIS A 40 -1.38 -9.11 -1.40
CA HIS A 40 -1.29 -7.78 -1.99
C HIS A 40 -2.50 -6.94 -1.63
N LYS A 41 -3.69 -7.54 -1.70
CA LYS A 41 -4.91 -6.84 -1.33
C LYS A 41 -4.86 -6.36 0.11
N LYS A 42 -4.37 -7.22 1.00
CA LYS A 42 -4.25 -6.85 2.41
C LYS A 42 -3.27 -5.70 2.59
N LEU A 43 -2.16 -5.71 1.87
CA LEU A 43 -1.19 -4.62 1.94
C LEU A 43 -1.83 -3.30 1.53
N PHE A 44 -2.60 -3.31 0.46
CA PHE A 44 -3.27 -2.09 0.04
C PHE A 44 -4.30 -1.63 1.06
N GLU A 45 -5.01 -2.56 1.68
CA GLU A 45 -5.98 -2.19 2.70
C GLU A 45 -5.32 -1.53 3.90
N ILE A 46 -4.20 -2.06 4.35
CA ILE A 46 -3.49 -1.47 5.49
C ILE A 46 -2.96 -0.08 5.13
N ALA A 47 -2.40 0.06 3.94
CA ALA A 47 -1.90 1.36 3.50
C ALA A 47 -3.03 2.38 3.41
N ASP A 48 -4.18 1.96 2.91
CA ASP A 48 -5.32 2.86 2.80
C ASP A 48 -5.83 3.29 4.17
N GLU A 49 -5.81 2.38 5.12
CA GLU A 49 -6.23 2.72 6.48
C GLU A 49 -5.32 3.80 7.07
N ALA A 50 -4.02 3.67 6.86
CA ALA A 50 -3.09 4.68 7.36
C ALA A 50 -3.33 6.02 6.68
N TYR A 51 -3.59 6.00 5.38
CA TYR A 51 -3.81 7.23 4.65
C TYR A 51 -5.09 7.93 5.11
N GLU A 52 -6.15 7.15 5.36
CA GLU A 52 -7.40 7.73 5.84
C GLU A 52 -7.23 8.40 7.19
N LEU A 53 -6.46 7.78 8.07
CA LEU A 53 -6.15 8.40 9.35
C LEU A 53 -5.34 9.68 9.16
N TYR A 54 -4.38 9.63 8.27
CA TYR A 54 -3.55 10.80 8.02
C TYR A 54 -4.37 12.00 7.56
N LYS A 55 -5.36 11.77 6.72
CA LYS A 55 -6.19 12.85 6.21
C LYS A 55 -7.15 13.43 7.25
N ASN A 56 -7.53 12.64 8.23
CA ASN A 56 -8.55 13.07 9.18
C ASN A 56 -7.92 13.90 10.29
N GLU A 57 -8.28 15.17 10.35
CA GLU A 57 -7.66 16.09 11.29
C GLU A 57 -8.19 16.01 12.71
N PHE A 58 -9.32 15.31 12.90
CA PHE A 58 -10.02 15.38 14.16
C PHE A 58 -9.98 14.09 14.99
N ILE A 59 -9.11 13.17 14.64
CA ILE A 59 -9.01 11.92 15.38
C ILE A 59 -8.03 12.09 16.53
N PRO A 60 -8.47 11.84 17.78
CA PRO A 60 -7.54 11.88 18.91
C PRO A 60 -6.47 10.81 18.78
N ASP A 61 -5.29 11.09 19.27
CA ASP A 61 -4.17 10.15 19.22
C ASP A 61 -3.91 9.67 17.81
N LYS A 62 -4.07 10.55 16.85
CA LYS A 62 -3.94 10.22 15.44
C LYS A 62 -2.58 9.60 15.13
N TYR A 63 -1.52 10.19 15.66
CA TYR A 63 -0.18 9.74 15.31
C TYR A 63 0.16 8.41 15.96
N ASP A 64 -0.41 8.14 17.13
CA ASP A 64 -0.24 6.83 17.74
C ASP A 64 -0.93 5.75 16.89
N HIS A 65 -2.11 6.05 16.38
CA HIS A 65 -2.82 5.10 15.51
C HIS A 65 -2.07 4.87 14.21
N ILE A 66 -1.54 5.93 13.62
CA ILE A 66 -0.80 5.79 12.37
C ILE A 66 0.45 4.95 12.61
N ALA A 67 1.16 5.20 13.71
CA ALA A 67 2.35 4.43 14.02
C ALA A 67 2.03 2.94 14.13
N LYS A 68 0.93 2.63 14.80
CA LYS A 68 0.53 1.24 14.97
C LYS A 68 0.25 0.57 13.63
N ILE A 69 -0.46 1.29 12.74
CA ILE A 69 -0.80 0.72 11.44
C ILE A 69 0.45 0.55 10.58
N LEU A 70 1.36 1.52 10.61
CA LEU A 70 2.57 1.41 9.82
C LEU A 70 3.47 0.28 10.32
N ASN A 71 3.50 0.05 11.63
CA ASN A 71 4.22 -1.09 12.16
C ASN A 71 3.56 -2.40 11.72
N GLU A 72 2.24 -2.43 11.72
CA GLU A 72 1.52 -3.60 11.21
C GLU A 72 1.84 -3.85 9.74
N LEU A 73 1.87 -2.78 8.96
CA LEU A 73 2.21 -2.89 7.54
C LEU A 73 3.62 -3.46 7.36
N ARG A 74 4.57 -2.95 8.13
CA ARG A 74 5.94 -3.45 8.04
C ARG A 74 6.01 -4.93 8.37
N ASP A 75 5.37 -5.33 9.46
CA ASP A 75 5.42 -6.72 9.87
C ASP A 75 4.73 -7.64 8.86
N TYR A 76 3.59 -7.22 8.36
CA TYR A 76 2.87 -8.02 7.38
C TYR A 76 3.65 -8.12 6.07
N THR A 77 4.32 -7.04 5.68
CA THR A 77 5.11 -7.05 4.46
C THR A 77 6.22 -8.09 4.55
N LYS A 78 6.87 -8.18 5.70
CA LYS A 78 7.94 -9.16 5.86
C LYS A 78 7.41 -10.59 5.74
N ILE A 79 6.24 -10.85 6.32
CA ILE A 79 5.63 -12.17 6.20
C ILE A 79 5.24 -12.46 4.75
N HIS A 80 4.68 -11.47 4.10
CA HIS A 80 4.29 -11.62 2.70
C HIS A 80 5.50 -11.94 1.81
N PHE A 81 6.62 -11.25 2.04
CA PHE A 81 7.82 -11.51 1.26
C PHE A 81 8.32 -12.94 1.49
N GLN A 82 8.23 -13.42 2.72
CA GLN A 82 8.62 -14.79 2.99
C GLN A 82 7.76 -15.77 2.20
N HIS A 83 6.46 -15.52 2.15
CA HIS A 83 5.57 -16.40 1.38
C HIS A 83 5.89 -16.36 -0.10
N GLU A 84 6.15 -15.18 -0.63
CA GLU A 84 6.51 -15.07 -2.05
C GLU A 84 7.81 -15.82 -2.35
N GLU A 85 8.80 -15.65 -1.48
CA GLU A 85 10.09 -16.29 -1.70
C GLU A 85 9.96 -17.80 -1.61
N GLU A 86 9.13 -18.29 -0.70
CA GLU A 86 8.88 -19.71 -0.58
C GLU A 86 8.19 -20.25 -1.84
N TYR A 87 7.22 -19.50 -2.35
CA TYR A 87 6.54 -19.89 -3.57
C TYR A 87 7.53 -19.95 -4.75
N MET A 88 8.35 -18.90 -4.86
CA MET A 88 9.32 -18.85 -5.95
C MET A 88 10.34 -19.98 -5.86
N LYS A 89 10.74 -20.33 -4.64
CA LYS A 89 11.66 -21.45 -4.45
C LYS A 89 11.02 -22.75 -4.91
N ASN A 90 9.75 -22.93 -4.59
CA ASN A 90 9.06 -24.17 -4.93
C ASN A 90 8.89 -24.35 -6.43
N ILE A 91 8.77 -23.26 -7.19
CA ILE A 91 8.64 -23.36 -8.64
C ILE A 91 9.97 -23.14 -9.37
N ASN A 92 11.06 -23.00 -8.63
CA ASN A 92 12.38 -22.75 -9.20
C ASN A 92 12.39 -21.52 -10.09
N TYR A 93 11.80 -20.44 -9.60
CA TYR A 93 11.72 -19.19 -10.35
C TYR A 93 13.11 -18.59 -10.54
N LYS A 94 13.46 -18.28 -11.79
CA LYS A 94 14.79 -17.77 -12.10
C LYS A 94 15.03 -16.37 -11.59
N GLY A 95 13.98 -15.58 -11.42
CA GLY A 95 14.11 -14.20 -10.96
C GLY A 95 14.13 -14.05 -9.45
N MET A 96 14.28 -15.13 -8.71
CA MET A 96 14.17 -15.08 -7.26
C MET A 96 15.21 -14.17 -6.61
N PHE A 97 16.44 -14.20 -7.14
CA PHE A 97 17.49 -13.39 -6.55
C PHE A 97 17.16 -11.89 -6.58
N MET A 98 16.71 -11.41 -7.73
CA MET A 98 16.34 -10.00 -7.84
C MET A 98 15.12 -9.67 -6.99
N GLN A 99 14.17 -10.58 -6.91
CA GLN A 99 13.04 -10.40 -6.02
C GLN A 99 13.50 -10.21 -4.59
N LYS A 100 14.41 -11.07 -4.16
CA LYS A 100 14.88 -11.00 -2.79
C LYS A 100 15.64 -9.70 -2.53
N VAL A 101 16.43 -9.25 -3.49
CA VAL A 101 17.14 -7.98 -3.36
C VAL A 101 16.15 -6.84 -3.18
N GLN A 102 15.10 -6.82 -3.98
CA GLN A 102 14.11 -5.75 -3.88
C GLN A 102 13.34 -5.83 -2.57
N HIS A 103 13.02 -7.05 -2.12
CA HIS A 103 12.35 -7.22 -0.83
C HIS A 103 13.22 -6.68 0.31
N ASP A 104 14.50 -7.01 0.28
CA ASP A 104 15.41 -6.56 1.33
C ASP A 104 15.54 -5.03 1.33
N GLN A 105 15.60 -4.43 0.15
CA GLN A 105 15.69 -2.98 0.06
C GLN A 105 14.45 -2.31 0.65
N PHE A 106 13.28 -2.86 0.38
CA PHE A 106 12.05 -2.31 0.92
C PHE A 106 12.04 -2.39 2.43
N CYS A 107 12.39 -3.56 2.97
CA CYS A 107 12.40 -3.74 4.42
C CYS A 107 13.43 -2.84 5.09
N GLN A 108 14.58 -2.68 4.46
CA GLN A 108 15.61 -1.79 5.01
C GLN A 108 15.12 -0.36 5.07
N LYS A 109 14.43 0.08 4.04
CA LYS A 109 13.89 1.44 4.02
C LYS A 109 12.90 1.64 5.15
N LEU A 110 12.00 0.68 5.35
CA LEU A 110 11.05 0.77 6.44
C LEU A 110 11.72 0.76 7.80
N ASP A 111 12.75 -0.07 7.96
CA ASP A 111 13.44 -0.15 9.25
C ASP A 111 14.19 1.12 9.58
N GLU A 112 14.56 1.91 8.59
CA GLU A 112 15.24 3.17 8.84
C GLU A 112 14.32 4.25 9.38
N LEU A 113 13.02 4.07 9.24
CA LEU A 113 12.06 5.05 9.69
C LEU A 113 11.75 4.88 11.17
N ASP A 114 11.66 5.99 11.90
CA ASP A 114 11.30 5.96 13.31
C ASP A 114 9.80 6.01 13.44
N LEU A 115 9.17 4.85 13.34
CA LEU A 115 7.72 4.77 13.36
C LEU A 115 7.13 4.77 14.76
N GLU A 116 7.98 4.69 15.79
CA GLU A 116 7.48 4.63 17.16
C GLU A 116 7.31 6.00 17.81
N HIS A 117 7.87 7.04 17.20
CA HIS A 117 7.86 8.38 17.79
C HIS A 117 7.22 9.40 16.87
N LEU A 118 6.11 9.02 16.24
CA LEU A 118 5.40 9.94 15.36
C LEU A 118 4.59 10.94 16.17
N ASP A 119 4.60 12.19 15.72
CA ASP A 119 3.80 13.24 16.33
C ASP A 119 3.41 14.24 15.27
N GLU A 120 2.92 15.39 15.70
CA GLU A 120 2.45 16.40 14.76
C GLU A 120 3.55 16.96 13.89
N ASN A 121 4.79 16.78 14.27
CA ASN A 121 5.91 17.21 13.45
C ASN A 121 6.32 16.14 12.44
N SER A 122 5.62 15.02 12.42
CA SER A 122 5.97 13.88 11.59
C SER A 122 5.18 13.82 10.29
N GLU A 123 4.46 14.88 9.94
CA GLU A 123 3.62 14.82 8.74
C GLU A 123 4.42 14.57 7.47
N GLU A 124 5.60 15.18 7.37
CA GLU A 124 6.44 14.93 6.21
C GLU A 124 6.90 13.49 6.14
N VAL A 125 7.25 12.92 7.29
CA VAL A 125 7.67 11.53 7.36
C VAL A 125 6.54 10.62 6.92
N ILE A 126 5.34 10.86 7.44
CA ILE A 126 4.19 10.03 7.09
C ILE A 126 3.90 10.11 5.60
N GLN A 127 3.93 11.32 5.05
CA GLN A 127 3.68 11.50 3.63
C GLN A 127 4.73 10.80 2.79
N GLU A 128 5.98 10.87 3.23
CA GLU A 128 7.07 10.20 2.53
C GLU A 128 6.89 8.69 2.56
N VAL A 129 6.49 8.15 3.70
CA VAL A 129 6.25 6.71 3.83
C VAL A 129 5.13 6.27 2.90
N LEU A 130 4.02 6.99 2.92
CA LEU A 130 2.88 6.61 2.08
C LEU A 130 3.22 6.71 0.60
N THR A 131 3.94 7.74 0.20
CA THR A 131 4.36 7.88 -1.18
C THR A 131 5.30 6.74 -1.57
N PHE A 132 6.24 6.43 -0.71
CA PHE A 132 7.17 5.33 -0.96
C PHE A 132 6.43 4.01 -1.12
N LEU A 133 5.47 3.76 -0.24
CA LEU A 133 4.70 2.53 -0.31
C LEU A 133 3.94 2.43 -1.62
N THR A 134 3.29 3.52 -2.02
CA THR A 134 2.55 3.52 -3.27
C THR A 134 3.45 3.22 -4.45
N ASP A 135 4.53 3.97 -4.56
CA ASP A 135 5.43 3.81 -5.71
C ASP A 135 6.04 2.43 -5.73
N TRP A 136 6.54 1.98 -4.58
CA TRP A 136 7.24 0.70 -4.54
C TRP A 136 6.29 -0.46 -4.78
N LEU A 137 5.15 -0.46 -4.10
CA LEU A 137 4.21 -1.59 -4.23
C LEU A 137 3.70 -1.71 -5.66
N VAL A 138 3.27 -0.59 -6.25
CA VAL A 138 2.71 -0.65 -7.59
C VAL A 138 3.76 -1.11 -8.60
N HIS A 139 4.96 -0.52 -8.53
CA HIS A 139 6.00 -0.91 -9.48
C HIS A 139 6.45 -2.33 -9.28
N HIS A 140 6.62 -2.75 -8.03
CA HIS A 140 7.07 -4.10 -7.76
C HIS A 140 6.04 -5.13 -8.22
N ILE A 141 4.76 -4.87 -7.94
CA ILE A 141 3.72 -5.78 -8.35
C ILE A 141 3.63 -5.86 -9.87
N LEU A 142 3.56 -4.71 -10.53
CA LEU A 142 3.36 -4.70 -11.98
C LEU A 142 4.57 -5.20 -12.74
N GLU A 143 5.77 -4.81 -12.31
CA GLU A 143 6.96 -5.12 -13.09
C GLU A 143 7.70 -6.36 -12.63
N THR A 144 7.48 -6.78 -11.39
CA THR A 144 8.28 -7.87 -10.85
C THR A 144 7.42 -9.06 -10.45
N ASP A 145 6.40 -8.85 -9.62
CA ASP A 145 5.62 -9.97 -9.11
C ASP A 145 4.82 -10.67 -10.20
N LYS A 146 4.31 -9.91 -11.17
CA LYS A 146 3.53 -10.54 -12.22
C LYS A 146 4.35 -11.52 -13.05
N LYS A 147 5.66 -11.32 -13.09
CA LYS A 147 6.52 -12.24 -13.82
C LYS A 147 6.60 -13.61 -13.16
N ILE A 148 6.32 -13.69 -11.88
CA ILE A 148 6.34 -14.98 -11.19
C ILE A 148 5.31 -15.93 -11.81
N ALA A 149 4.19 -15.39 -12.26
CA ALA A 149 3.10 -16.19 -12.82
C ALA A 149 3.31 -16.53 -14.29
N GLU A 150 4.29 -15.92 -14.94
CA GLU A 150 4.57 -16.25 -16.35
C GLU A 150 5.37 -17.57 -16.51
#